data_f960d0e28ec02c7c4bf70b3794bf43ac
#
_entry.id   f960d0e28ec02c7c4bf70b3794bf43ac
#
_cell.length_a   1.000
_cell.length_b   1.000
_cell.length_c   1.000
_cell.angle_alpha   90.00
_cell.angle_beta   90.00
_cell.angle_gamma   90.00
#
_symmetry.space_group_name_H-M   'P 1'
#
loop_
_entity.id
_entity.type
_entity.pdbx_description
1 polymer ?
#
loop_
_entity_poly.entity_id
_entity_poly.type
_entity_poly.pdbx_seq_one_letter_code
_entity_poly.pdbx_strand_id
1 'polypeptide(L)'
;MSDSLTPLIELKQIKKGFPGVQALDGVSLTVYPGEIHAIIGENGAGKSTLMNILAGELQPDSGEIIFQGRPVRIPHPNVSQQLGISVVYQELALAPNLTVAENISLNTVRTSFGLEFVNRRDFAVKAKAVLSQLGMASLDLRQPVGRLTVAQQQMVEIGKAISTDVKVLILDEPNSALTKEETDHLFAVLRDLRAAGVAIIYISHRLEEVLSLSDRITVLRDGQWVETMSAESATVDRLIARMVGREVDTLFRPQGASTVQTQISFEVKELSSTALLRDLSFKVHAGEVVGVA
;
A
#
# COMPACT_ATOMS: atom_id res chain seq x y z
N MET A 1 32.33 7.34 13.57
CA MET A 1 31.35 6.83 14.55
C MET A 1 30.03 6.78 13.82
N SER A 2 29.58 5.60 13.45
CA SER A 2 28.26 5.44 12.82
C SER A 2 27.23 5.68 13.92
N ASP A 3 26.50 6.80 13.84
CA ASP A 3 25.27 6.95 14.60
C ASP A 3 24.36 5.77 14.20
N SER A 4 24.27 4.80 15.09
CA SER A 4 23.31 3.70 14.90
C SER A 4 21.93 4.30 15.05
N LEU A 5 21.26 4.59 13.92
CA LEU A 5 19.87 5.06 13.90
C LEU A 5 19.05 4.09 14.75
N THR A 6 18.40 4.62 15.78
CA THR A 6 17.50 3.82 16.60
C THR A 6 16.26 3.49 15.78
N PRO A 7 15.88 2.20 15.68
CA PRO A 7 14.66 1.82 14.97
C PRO A 7 13.43 2.51 15.55
N LEU A 8 12.51 2.93 14.67
CA LEU A 8 11.20 3.46 15.05
C LEU A 8 10.24 2.33 15.42
N ILE A 9 10.21 1.28 14.56
CA ILE A 9 9.45 0.06 14.79
C ILE A 9 10.35 -1.14 14.60
N GLU A 10 10.25 -2.11 15.52
CA GLU A 10 10.80 -3.45 15.35
C GLU A 10 9.70 -4.48 15.61
N LEU A 11 9.52 -5.38 14.67
CA LEU A 11 8.73 -6.58 14.83
C LEU A 11 9.70 -7.75 15.02
N LYS A 12 9.53 -8.52 16.09
CA LYS A 12 10.42 -9.65 16.40
C LYS A 12 9.64 -10.94 16.46
N GLN A 13 9.94 -11.85 15.54
CA GLN A 13 9.41 -13.21 15.49
C GLN A 13 7.88 -13.27 15.57
N ILE A 14 7.21 -12.39 14.82
CA ILE A 14 5.76 -12.31 14.79
C ILE A 14 5.17 -13.55 14.13
N LYS A 15 4.26 -14.21 14.86
CA LYS A 15 3.48 -15.35 14.37
C LYS A 15 1.99 -15.02 14.40
N LYS A 16 1.27 -15.49 13.37
CA LYS A 16 -0.18 -15.39 13.28
C LYS A 16 -0.75 -16.54 12.47
N GLY A 17 -1.59 -17.37 13.12
CA GLY A 17 -2.35 -18.43 12.48
C GLY A 17 -3.83 -18.09 12.38
N PHE A 18 -4.46 -18.66 11.35
CA PHE A 18 -5.92 -18.72 11.19
C PHE A 18 -6.30 -20.21 11.02
N PRO A 19 -7.58 -20.58 11.18
CA PRO A 19 -7.99 -21.98 10.98
C PRO A 19 -7.50 -22.53 9.63
N GLY A 20 -6.56 -23.48 9.67
CA GLY A 20 -6.01 -24.14 8.49
C GLY A 20 -4.87 -23.39 7.77
N VAL A 21 -4.47 -22.17 8.20
CA VAL A 21 -3.41 -21.39 7.54
C VAL A 21 -2.51 -20.70 8.56
N GLN A 22 -1.20 -20.86 8.41
CA GLN A 22 -0.19 -20.05 9.11
C GLN A 22 0.12 -18.82 8.26
N ALA A 23 -0.47 -17.66 8.61
CA ALA A 23 -0.32 -16.43 7.83
C ALA A 23 1.02 -15.71 8.08
N LEU A 24 1.56 -15.81 9.29
CA LEU A 24 2.89 -15.31 9.64
C LEU A 24 3.60 -16.35 10.54
N ASP A 25 4.83 -16.71 10.18
CA ASP A 25 5.64 -17.67 10.92
C ASP A 25 7.03 -17.10 11.25
N GLY A 26 7.10 -16.33 12.33
CA GLY A 26 8.35 -15.78 12.83
C GLY A 26 8.90 -14.59 12.03
N VAL A 27 8.01 -13.76 11.47
CA VAL A 27 8.41 -12.58 10.69
C VAL A 27 9.04 -11.53 11.59
N SER A 28 10.21 -11.04 11.16
CA SER A 28 10.90 -9.90 11.78
C SER A 28 11.06 -8.76 10.78
N LEU A 29 10.83 -7.54 11.23
CA LEU A 29 10.91 -6.32 10.41
C LEU A 29 11.45 -5.18 11.26
N THR A 30 12.32 -4.35 10.69
CA THR A 30 12.83 -3.14 11.34
C THR A 30 12.66 -1.96 10.39
N VAL A 31 12.05 -0.89 10.88
CA VAL A 31 11.80 0.36 10.13
C VAL A 31 12.39 1.53 10.90
N TYR A 32 13.05 2.44 10.19
CA TYR A 32 13.71 3.60 10.78
C TYR A 32 12.94 4.90 10.53
N PRO A 33 13.14 5.94 11.35
CA PRO A 33 12.55 7.26 11.08
C PRO A 33 13.05 7.82 9.74
N GLY A 34 12.15 8.42 8.95
CA GLY A 34 12.51 8.99 7.65
C GLY A 34 12.99 7.96 6.63
N GLU A 35 12.50 6.72 6.72
CA GLU A 35 12.75 5.63 5.78
C GLU A 35 11.47 5.31 4.99
N ILE A 36 11.60 5.05 3.70
CA ILE A 36 10.58 4.37 2.92
C ILE A 36 10.98 2.89 2.82
N HIS A 37 10.29 2.06 3.57
CA HIS A 37 10.52 0.62 3.62
C HIS A 37 9.44 -0.12 2.83
N ALA A 38 9.80 -0.73 1.72
CA ALA A 38 8.86 -1.52 0.95
C ALA A 38 8.72 -2.95 1.50
N ILE A 39 7.50 -3.48 1.45
CA ILE A 39 7.21 -4.89 1.72
C ILE A 39 6.59 -5.49 0.47
N ILE A 40 7.26 -6.50 -0.09
CA ILE A 40 6.82 -7.21 -1.28
C ILE A 40 6.63 -8.69 -1.00
N GLY A 41 5.87 -9.36 -1.85
CA GLY A 41 5.59 -10.80 -1.78
C GLY A 41 4.36 -11.14 -2.59
N GLU A 42 4.16 -12.41 -2.91
CA GLU A 42 2.97 -12.88 -3.60
C GLU A 42 1.69 -12.67 -2.78
N ASN A 43 0.53 -12.86 -3.41
CA ASN A 43 -0.74 -12.87 -2.68
C ASN A 43 -0.72 -14.04 -1.67
N GLY A 44 -1.13 -13.75 -0.42
CA GLY A 44 -1.05 -14.72 0.67
C GLY A 44 0.31 -14.77 1.40
N ALA A 45 1.32 -13.99 0.99
CA ALA A 45 2.63 -13.97 1.67
C ALA A 45 2.62 -13.41 3.10
N GLY A 46 1.47 -12.90 3.59
CA GLY A 46 1.33 -12.38 4.95
C GLY A 46 1.43 -10.86 5.10
N LYS A 47 1.60 -10.11 3.99
CA LYS A 47 1.77 -8.65 4.01
C LYS A 47 0.63 -7.92 4.75
N SER A 48 -0.61 -8.11 4.30
CA SER A 48 -1.79 -7.46 4.92
C SER A 48 -2.03 -7.94 6.36
N THR A 49 -1.70 -9.21 6.69
CA THR A 49 -1.77 -9.71 8.07
C THR A 49 -0.79 -8.96 8.98
N LEU A 50 0.44 -8.72 8.49
CA LEU A 50 1.46 -7.97 9.24
C LEU A 50 1.02 -6.51 9.45
N MET A 51 0.42 -5.88 8.42
CA MET A 51 -0.11 -4.51 8.53
C MET A 51 -1.29 -4.42 9.48
N ASN A 52 -2.22 -5.37 9.44
CA ASN A 52 -3.37 -5.41 10.36
C ASN A 52 -2.95 -5.59 11.82
N ILE A 53 -1.80 -6.23 12.08
CA ILE A 53 -1.22 -6.30 13.43
C ILE A 53 -0.71 -4.92 13.86
N LEU A 54 -0.01 -4.18 12.99
CA LEU A 54 0.44 -2.81 13.27
C LEU A 54 -0.72 -1.83 13.37
N ALA A 55 -1.78 -2.04 12.58
CA ALA A 55 -3.02 -1.28 12.67
C ALA A 55 -3.80 -1.52 13.96
N GLY A 56 -3.52 -2.61 14.68
CA GLY A 56 -4.26 -3.02 15.87
C GLY A 56 -5.60 -3.70 15.60
N GLU A 57 -5.82 -4.14 14.36
CA GLU A 57 -7.00 -4.90 13.95
C GLU A 57 -6.86 -6.40 14.27
N LEU A 58 -5.62 -6.88 14.26
CA LEU A 58 -5.27 -8.25 14.59
C LEU A 58 -4.24 -8.27 15.73
N GLN A 59 -4.31 -9.32 16.56
CA GLN A 59 -3.29 -9.59 17.56
C GLN A 59 -2.36 -10.68 17.07
N PRO A 60 -1.03 -10.55 17.24
CA PRO A 60 -0.11 -11.65 16.99
C PRO A 60 -0.35 -12.76 18.02
N ASP A 61 -0.15 -14.01 17.62
CA ASP A 61 -0.24 -15.17 18.53
C ASP A 61 1.04 -15.28 19.36
N SER A 62 2.18 -14.84 18.81
CA SER A 62 3.46 -14.71 19.51
C SER A 62 4.36 -13.70 18.81
N GLY A 63 5.48 -13.37 19.46
CA GLY A 63 6.41 -12.35 19.01
C GLY A 63 6.23 -11.03 19.79
N GLU A 64 7.05 -10.06 19.46
CA GLU A 64 7.11 -8.78 20.16
C GLU A 64 7.10 -7.61 19.19
N ILE A 65 6.36 -6.56 19.54
CA ILE A 65 6.36 -5.26 18.83
C ILE A 65 7.10 -4.26 19.72
N ILE A 66 8.13 -3.63 19.17
CA ILE A 66 8.89 -2.58 19.84
C ILE A 66 8.68 -1.29 19.07
N PHE A 67 8.27 -0.24 19.78
CA PHE A 67 8.08 1.10 19.24
C PHE A 67 8.95 2.09 19.99
N GLN A 68 9.85 2.79 19.28
CA GLN A 68 10.82 3.72 19.88
C GLN A 68 11.63 3.07 21.03
N GLY A 69 12.08 1.84 20.83
CA GLY A 69 12.88 1.07 21.80
C GLY A 69 12.09 0.51 23.00
N ARG A 70 10.76 0.61 23.01
CA ARG A 70 9.92 0.10 24.10
C ARG A 70 8.97 -0.98 23.60
N PRO A 71 8.85 -2.11 24.29
CA PRO A 71 7.83 -3.10 23.97
C PRO A 71 6.43 -2.50 24.12
N VAL A 72 5.59 -2.73 23.09
CA VAL A 72 4.20 -2.23 23.08
C VAL A 72 3.23 -3.33 22.68
N ARG A 73 1.99 -3.20 23.14
CA ARG A 73 0.86 -3.98 22.63
C ARG A 73 -0.11 -3.05 21.93
N ILE A 74 -0.61 -3.46 20.77
CA ILE A 74 -1.55 -2.68 19.94
C ILE A 74 -2.88 -3.44 19.87
N PRO A 75 -3.68 -3.48 20.95
CA PRO A 75 -4.89 -4.29 20.99
C PRO A 75 -6.05 -3.74 20.13
N HIS A 76 -6.01 -2.46 19.78
CA HIS A 76 -7.07 -1.78 19.03
C HIS A 76 -6.50 -0.67 18.16
N PRO A 77 -7.16 -0.30 17.03
CA PRO A 77 -6.72 0.78 16.14
C PRO A 77 -6.46 2.12 16.82
N ASN A 78 -7.23 2.45 17.87
CA ASN A 78 -7.01 3.69 18.64
C ASN A 78 -5.61 3.72 19.28
N VAL A 79 -5.07 2.58 19.72
CA VAL A 79 -3.72 2.52 20.30
C VAL A 79 -2.66 2.72 19.21
N SER A 80 -2.85 2.12 18.03
CA SER A 80 -2.02 2.36 16.85
C SER A 80 -1.95 3.85 16.53
N GLN A 81 -3.09 4.51 16.44
CA GLN A 81 -3.19 5.96 16.18
C GLN A 81 -2.51 6.80 17.28
N GLN A 82 -2.66 6.43 18.55
CA GLN A 82 -1.99 7.12 19.67
C GLN A 82 -0.46 6.99 19.62
N LEU A 83 0.06 5.90 19.07
CA LEU A 83 1.49 5.72 18.81
C LEU A 83 1.96 6.53 17.60
N GLY A 84 1.05 7.09 16.81
CA GLY A 84 1.34 7.79 15.56
C GLY A 84 1.47 6.85 14.36
N ILE A 85 0.85 5.67 14.40
CA ILE A 85 0.78 4.74 13.27
C ILE A 85 -0.56 4.96 12.56
N SER A 86 -0.51 5.30 11.27
CA SER A 86 -1.69 5.46 10.42
C SER A 86 -1.61 4.53 9.22
N VAL A 87 -2.75 3.98 8.83
CA VAL A 87 -2.86 3.03 7.71
C VAL A 87 -3.79 3.57 6.65
N VAL A 88 -3.37 3.49 5.41
CA VAL A 88 -4.16 3.72 4.20
C VAL A 88 -4.31 2.37 3.51
N TYR A 89 -5.53 1.87 3.48
CA TYR A 89 -5.86 0.58 2.88
C TYR A 89 -6.06 0.68 1.38
N GLN A 90 -6.01 -0.45 0.70
CA GLN A 90 -6.28 -0.55 -0.73
C GLN A 90 -7.70 -0.07 -1.08
N GLU A 91 -8.69 -0.37 -0.23
CA GLU A 91 -10.03 0.19 -0.33
C GLU A 91 -10.12 1.48 0.48
N LEU A 92 -10.59 2.56 -0.16
CA LEU A 92 -10.68 3.87 0.47
C LEU A 92 -11.71 3.87 1.61
N ALA A 93 -11.29 4.22 2.81
CA ALA A 93 -12.14 4.32 4.00
C ALA A 93 -12.67 5.75 4.20
N LEU A 94 -13.14 6.39 3.12
CA LEU A 94 -13.73 7.73 3.13
C LEU A 94 -15.26 7.66 3.24
N ALA A 95 -15.83 8.66 3.90
CA ALA A 95 -17.28 8.85 3.95
C ALA A 95 -17.73 9.68 2.72
N PRO A 96 -18.36 9.08 1.69
CA PRO A 96 -18.58 9.74 0.39
C PRO A 96 -19.50 10.96 0.46
N ASN A 97 -20.39 10.98 1.45
CA ASN A 97 -21.36 12.06 1.68
C ASN A 97 -20.79 13.23 2.50
N LEU A 98 -19.66 13.03 3.16
CA LEU A 98 -18.99 14.09 3.90
C LEU A 98 -18.07 14.89 2.98
N THR A 99 -17.84 16.14 3.36
CA THR A 99 -16.92 17.03 2.66
C THR A 99 -15.47 16.60 2.83
N VAL A 100 -14.59 17.13 1.99
CA VAL A 100 -13.13 16.96 2.11
C VAL A 100 -12.63 17.35 3.49
N ALA A 101 -13.06 18.53 4.00
CA ALA A 101 -12.65 19.00 5.33
C ALA A 101 -13.11 18.08 6.44
N GLU A 102 -14.35 17.59 6.37
CA GLU A 102 -14.89 16.65 7.37
C GLU A 102 -14.14 15.31 7.32
N ASN A 103 -13.90 14.73 6.13
CA ASN A 103 -13.14 13.48 6.02
C ASN A 103 -11.73 13.59 6.60
N ILE A 104 -10.96 14.63 6.27
CA ILE A 104 -9.61 14.84 6.79
C ILE A 104 -9.63 14.98 8.32
N SER A 105 -10.70 15.52 8.88
CA SER A 105 -10.79 15.81 10.31
C SER A 105 -11.40 14.69 11.14
N LEU A 106 -11.91 13.61 10.54
CA LEU A 106 -12.58 12.51 11.27
C LEU A 106 -11.71 11.94 12.41
N ASN A 107 -10.42 11.73 12.16
CA ASN A 107 -9.50 11.17 13.15
C ASN A 107 -9.11 12.16 14.25
N THR A 108 -9.57 13.41 14.20
CA THR A 108 -9.18 14.48 15.15
C THR A 108 -10.32 14.97 16.02
N VAL A 109 -11.51 14.41 15.85
CA VAL A 109 -12.66 14.70 16.68
C VAL A 109 -12.38 14.17 18.09
N ARG A 110 -12.28 15.07 19.07
CA ARG A 110 -12.12 14.70 20.48
C ARG A 110 -13.49 14.77 21.16
N THR A 111 -13.92 13.68 21.74
CA THR A 111 -15.06 13.66 22.66
C THR A 111 -14.61 14.21 24.01
N SER A 112 -15.25 15.29 24.48
CA SER A 112 -15.08 15.77 25.83
C SER A 112 -16.43 15.66 26.57
N PHE A 113 -16.47 14.91 27.66
CA PHE A 113 -17.70 14.66 28.45
C PHE A 113 -18.89 14.10 27.68
N GLY A 114 -18.65 13.30 26.63
CA GLY A 114 -19.72 12.70 25.80
C GLY A 114 -20.41 13.66 24.83
N LEU A 115 -19.95 14.92 24.74
CA LEU A 115 -20.41 15.90 23.76
C LEU A 115 -19.31 16.15 22.74
N GLU A 116 -19.62 15.96 21.47
CA GLU A 116 -18.75 16.28 20.34
C GLU A 116 -18.96 17.74 19.94
N PHE A 117 -18.04 18.62 20.35
CA PHE A 117 -18.01 19.98 19.83
C PHE A 117 -17.22 20.00 18.52
N VAL A 118 -17.94 19.92 17.40
CA VAL A 118 -17.37 20.01 16.07
C VAL A 118 -17.27 21.48 15.69
N ASN A 119 -16.06 22.05 15.70
CA ASN A 119 -15.82 23.37 15.17
C ASN A 119 -15.47 23.28 13.67
N ARG A 120 -16.43 23.53 12.78
CA ARG A 120 -16.23 23.46 11.32
C ARG A 120 -15.15 24.41 10.80
N ARG A 121 -14.84 25.51 11.51
CA ARG A 121 -13.74 26.42 11.13
C ARG A 121 -12.39 25.76 11.35
N ASP A 122 -12.21 25.04 12.47
CA ASP A 122 -10.97 24.33 12.78
C ASP A 122 -10.72 23.19 11.79
N PHE A 123 -11.78 22.52 11.35
CA PHE A 123 -11.70 21.51 10.28
C PHE A 123 -11.19 22.09 8.97
N ALA A 124 -11.74 23.24 8.55
CA ALA A 124 -11.32 23.88 7.32
C ALA A 124 -9.86 24.37 7.37
N VAL A 125 -9.42 24.94 8.50
CA VAL A 125 -8.04 25.40 8.70
C VAL A 125 -7.09 24.21 8.64
N LYS A 126 -7.39 23.14 9.35
CA LYS A 126 -6.59 21.92 9.39
C LYS A 126 -6.52 21.24 8.02
N ALA A 127 -7.66 21.02 7.39
CA ALA A 127 -7.74 20.41 6.07
C ALA A 127 -6.97 21.22 5.01
N LYS A 128 -7.05 22.55 5.07
CA LYS A 128 -6.28 23.43 4.18
C LYS A 128 -4.78 23.24 4.35
N ALA A 129 -4.29 23.17 5.60
CA ALA A 129 -2.88 22.96 5.88
C ALA A 129 -2.40 21.61 5.35
N VAL A 130 -3.15 20.53 5.63
CA VAL A 130 -2.86 19.18 5.15
C VAL A 130 -2.87 19.11 3.63
N LEU A 131 -3.90 19.65 2.95
CA LEU A 131 -3.98 19.65 1.49
C LEU A 131 -2.87 20.50 0.85
N SER A 132 -2.43 21.58 1.49
CA SER A 132 -1.29 22.36 1.01
C SER A 132 0.00 21.53 1.06
N GLN A 133 0.21 20.76 2.12
CA GLN A 133 1.35 19.84 2.25
C GLN A 133 1.32 18.74 1.16
N LEU A 134 0.14 18.31 0.75
CA LEU A 134 -0.06 17.31 -0.30
C LEU A 134 -0.08 17.90 -1.73
N GLY A 135 0.22 19.19 -1.91
CA GLY A 135 0.16 19.86 -3.21
C GLY A 135 -1.26 20.04 -3.77
N MET A 136 -2.29 19.88 -2.93
CA MET A 136 -3.71 19.91 -3.30
C MET A 136 -4.44 21.17 -2.80
N ALA A 137 -3.73 22.28 -2.64
CA ALA A 137 -4.27 23.52 -2.06
C ALA A 137 -5.48 24.11 -2.81
N SER A 138 -5.67 23.74 -4.09
CA SER A 138 -6.79 24.19 -4.93
C SER A 138 -8.08 23.37 -4.75
N LEU A 139 -8.03 22.24 -4.02
CA LEU A 139 -9.20 21.38 -3.83
C LEU A 139 -10.25 22.08 -2.94
N ASP A 140 -11.50 22.06 -3.40
CA ASP A 140 -12.60 22.66 -2.62
C ASP A 140 -12.90 21.83 -1.36
N LEU A 141 -12.64 22.40 -0.21
CA LEU A 141 -12.85 21.78 1.10
C LEU A 141 -14.31 21.42 1.39
N ARG A 142 -15.25 22.05 0.71
CA ARG A 142 -16.71 21.86 0.90
C ARG A 142 -17.29 20.80 -0.03
N GLN A 143 -16.52 20.37 -1.03
CA GLN A 143 -16.97 19.36 -1.98
C GLN A 143 -17.12 18.01 -1.28
N PRO A 144 -18.23 17.28 -1.44
CA PRO A 144 -18.36 15.90 -1.00
C PRO A 144 -17.33 15.01 -1.66
N VAL A 145 -16.68 14.14 -0.87
CA VAL A 145 -15.59 13.28 -1.36
C VAL A 145 -16.05 12.33 -2.47
N GLY A 146 -17.30 11.87 -2.44
CA GLY A 146 -17.86 11.03 -3.49
C GLY A 146 -17.95 11.68 -4.89
N ARG A 147 -17.69 12.98 -5.01
CA ARG A 147 -17.63 13.71 -6.31
C ARG A 147 -16.21 13.92 -6.82
N LEU A 148 -15.21 13.50 -6.07
CA LEU A 148 -13.80 13.60 -6.43
C LEU A 148 -13.41 12.46 -7.38
N THR A 149 -12.35 12.68 -8.15
CA THR A 149 -11.70 11.60 -8.88
C THR A 149 -11.08 10.60 -7.89
N VAL A 150 -10.82 9.38 -8.33
CA VAL A 150 -10.19 8.35 -7.48
C VAL A 150 -8.84 8.84 -6.94
N ALA A 151 -8.03 9.50 -7.77
CA ALA A 151 -6.77 10.09 -7.34
C ALA A 151 -6.93 11.15 -6.25
N GLN A 152 -7.90 12.04 -6.41
CA GLN A 152 -8.21 13.04 -5.40
C GLN A 152 -8.70 12.40 -4.09
N GLN A 153 -9.52 11.35 -4.18
CA GLN A 153 -9.95 10.59 -3.02
C GLN A 153 -8.75 9.93 -2.31
N GLN A 154 -7.83 9.33 -3.07
CA GLN A 154 -6.60 8.76 -2.52
C GLN A 154 -5.77 9.80 -1.76
N MET A 155 -5.60 10.99 -2.32
CA MET A 155 -4.89 12.07 -1.66
C MET A 155 -5.62 12.58 -0.41
N VAL A 156 -6.96 12.60 -0.40
CA VAL A 156 -7.76 12.93 0.79
C VAL A 156 -7.60 11.86 1.88
N GLU A 157 -7.54 10.56 1.51
CA GLU A 157 -7.30 9.48 2.47
C GLU A 157 -5.91 9.59 3.11
N ILE A 158 -4.87 9.89 2.31
CA ILE A 158 -3.53 10.18 2.83
C ILE A 158 -3.57 11.43 3.72
N GLY A 159 -4.28 12.48 3.31
CA GLY A 159 -4.49 13.69 4.11
C GLY A 159 -5.14 13.38 5.47
N LYS A 160 -6.16 12.53 5.49
CA LYS A 160 -6.80 12.03 6.70
C LYS A 160 -5.79 11.28 7.58
N ALA A 161 -4.96 10.41 6.99
CA ALA A 161 -3.94 9.65 7.71
C ALA A 161 -2.89 10.55 8.37
N ILE A 162 -2.42 11.60 7.67
CA ILE A 162 -1.39 12.53 8.18
C ILE A 162 -1.96 13.73 8.96
N SER A 163 -3.28 13.82 9.09
CA SER A 163 -3.93 14.91 9.83
C SER A 163 -3.65 14.88 11.35
N THR A 164 -3.10 13.81 11.87
CA THR A 164 -2.63 13.61 13.23
C THR A 164 -1.10 13.67 13.27
N ASP A 165 -0.50 13.54 14.46
CA ASP A 165 0.96 13.45 14.63
C ASP A 165 1.44 12.05 14.17
N VAL A 166 1.52 11.88 12.84
CA VAL A 166 1.92 10.61 12.22
C VAL A 166 3.43 10.44 12.29
N LYS A 167 3.88 9.30 12.80
CA LYS A 167 5.28 8.86 12.82
C LYS A 167 5.53 7.74 11.81
N VAL A 168 4.52 6.91 11.60
CA VAL A 168 4.55 5.78 10.65
C VAL A 168 3.30 5.83 9.79
N LEU A 169 3.50 5.93 8.49
CA LEU A 169 2.44 5.84 7.48
C LEU A 169 2.56 4.51 6.74
N ILE A 170 1.51 3.70 6.81
CA ILE A 170 1.43 2.43 6.10
C ILE A 170 0.51 2.62 4.91
N LEU A 171 0.97 2.21 3.72
CA LEU A 171 0.23 2.31 2.46
C LEU A 171 0.13 0.94 1.81
N ASP A 172 -1.09 0.43 1.65
CA ASP A 172 -1.35 -0.86 1.01
C ASP A 172 -1.87 -0.63 -0.41
N GLU A 173 -1.02 -0.86 -1.41
CA GLU A 173 -1.28 -0.68 -2.85
C GLU A 173 -1.95 0.67 -3.23
N PRO A 174 -1.42 1.82 -2.78
CA PRO A 174 -2.12 3.10 -2.86
C PRO A 174 -2.29 3.62 -4.30
N ASN A 175 -1.61 3.05 -5.28
CA ASN A 175 -1.57 3.50 -6.67
C ASN A 175 -2.27 2.55 -7.66
N SER A 176 -3.03 1.58 -7.17
CA SER A 176 -3.69 0.56 -8.00
C SER A 176 -4.64 1.13 -9.07
N ALA A 177 -5.23 2.29 -8.82
CA ALA A 177 -6.19 2.98 -9.70
C ALA A 177 -5.67 4.35 -10.21
N LEU A 178 -4.38 4.65 -10.03
CA LEU A 178 -3.78 5.94 -10.43
C LEU A 178 -3.13 5.87 -11.81
N THR A 179 -3.20 6.97 -12.55
CA THR A 179 -2.38 7.19 -13.74
C THR A 179 -0.90 7.33 -13.37
N LYS A 180 -0.02 7.35 -14.36
CA LYS A 180 1.41 7.56 -14.12
C LYS A 180 1.69 8.92 -13.49
N GLU A 181 1.09 9.99 -14.01
CA GLU A 181 1.26 11.35 -13.51
C GLU A 181 0.76 11.47 -12.05
N GLU A 182 -0.36 10.84 -11.72
CA GLU A 182 -0.90 10.81 -10.37
C GLU A 182 0.00 10.00 -9.42
N THR A 183 0.58 8.90 -9.89
CA THR A 183 1.56 8.10 -9.14
C THR A 183 2.84 8.90 -8.88
N ASP A 184 3.36 9.61 -9.87
CA ASP A 184 4.55 10.46 -9.73
C ASP A 184 4.30 11.58 -8.70
N HIS A 185 3.10 12.17 -8.70
CA HIS A 185 2.70 13.14 -7.68
C HIS A 185 2.63 12.52 -6.28
N LEU A 186 2.00 11.34 -6.14
CA LEU A 186 1.98 10.61 -4.88
C LEU A 186 3.41 10.34 -4.37
N PHE A 187 4.33 9.91 -5.23
CA PHE A 187 5.71 9.64 -4.85
C PHE A 187 6.46 10.89 -4.40
N ALA A 188 6.19 12.04 -5.02
CA ALA A 188 6.75 13.31 -4.55
C ALA A 188 6.28 13.62 -3.11
N VAL A 189 4.99 13.48 -2.84
CA VAL A 189 4.41 13.66 -1.50
C VAL A 189 5.03 12.69 -0.48
N LEU A 190 5.20 11.42 -0.83
CA LEU A 190 5.80 10.43 0.07
C LEU A 190 7.27 10.77 0.38
N ARG A 191 8.02 11.26 -0.61
CA ARG A 191 9.41 11.75 -0.40
C ARG A 191 9.46 12.96 0.54
N ASP A 192 8.51 13.89 0.41
CA ASP A 192 8.42 15.05 1.30
C ASP A 192 8.08 14.64 2.74
N LEU A 193 7.14 13.70 2.92
CA LEU A 193 6.82 13.14 4.24
C LEU A 193 8.01 12.41 4.86
N ARG A 194 8.73 11.61 4.07
CA ARG A 194 9.99 10.98 4.48
C ARG A 194 11.02 12.02 4.93
N ALA A 195 11.23 13.07 4.15
CA ALA A 195 12.17 14.15 4.48
C ALA A 195 11.77 14.88 5.77
N ALA A 196 10.47 14.93 6.10
CA ALA A 196 9.94 15.44 7.36
C ALA A 196 10.12 14.45 8.54
N GLY A 197 10.73 13.28 8.31
CA GLY A 197 11.02 12.27 9.35
C GLY A 197 9.94 11.20 9.54
N VAL A 198 8.88 11.19 8.73
CA VAL A 198 7.86 10.14 8.77
C VAL A 198 8.45 8.85 8.18
N ALA A 199 8.32 7.76 8.90
CA ALA A 199 8.62 6.43 8.38
C ALA A 199 7.45 5.95 7.51
N ILE A 200 7.73 5.40 6.33
CA ILE A 200 6.71 4.94 5.40
C ILE A 200 6.89 3.45 5.16
N ILE A 201 5.85 2.67 5.39
CA ILE A 201 5.78 1.27 4.98
C ILE A 201 4.94 1.22 3.71
N TYR A 202 5.55 0.84 2.60
CA TYR A 202 4.94 0.84 1.29
C TYR A 202 4.76 -0.58 0.77
N ILE A 203 3.51 -0.99 0.55
CA ILE A 203 3.19 -2.30 0.00
C ILE A 203 2.77 -2.12 -1.45
N SER A 204 3.44 -2.82 -2.36
CA SER A 204 3.08 -2.85 -3.77
C SER A 204 3.55 -4.16 -4.41
N HIS A 205 2.86 -4.57 -5.46
CA HIS A 205 3.31 -5.66 -6.34
C HIS A 205 4.03 -5.14 -7.59
N ARG A 206 4.12 -3.81 -7.78
CA ARG A 206 4.81 -3.16 -8.92
C ARG A 206 6.27 -2.91 -8.57
N LEU A 207 7.14 -3.84 -8.97
CA LEU A 207 8.53 -3.87 -8.54
C LEU A 207 9.35 -2.65 -8.98
N GLU A 208 9.07 -2.10 -10.17
CA GLU A 208 9.74 -0.89 -10.68
C GLU A 208 9.45 0.33 -9.79
N GLU A 209 8.22 0.47 -9.30
CA GLU A 209 7.82 1.52 -8.37
C GLU A 209 8.53 1.35 -7.03
N VAL A 210 8.54 0.13 -6.49
CA VAL A 210 9.25 -0.22 -5.27
C VAL A 210 10.72 0.16 -5.35
N LEU A 211 11.40 -0.19 -6.44
CA LEU A 211 12.81 0.16 -6.67
C LEU A 211 13.06 1.66 -6.77
N SER A 212 12.11 2.42 -7.34
CA SER A 212 12.26 3.86 -7.55
C SER A 212 11.96 4.70 -6.30
N LEU A 213 11.17 4.16 -5.38
CA LEU A 213 10.65 4.90 -4.22
C LEU A 213 11.35 4.54 -2.91
N SER A 214 11.70 3.26 -2.71
CA SER A 214 12.09 2.74 -1.40
C SER A 214 13.58 2.94 -1.11
N ASP A 215 13.90 2.98 0.18
CA ASP A 215 15.29 2.88 0.68
C ASP A 215 15.69 1.43 0.92
N ARG A 216 14.77 0.65 1.51
CA ARG A 216 14.95 -0.77 1.79
C ARG A 216 13.71 -1.56 1.40
N ILE A 217 13.93 -2.82 1.07
CA ILE A 217 12.89 -3.73 0.57
C ILE A 217 12.96 -5.01 1.38
N THR A 218 11.84 -5.41 2.00
CA THR A 218 11.68 -6.71 2.64
C THR A 218 10.80 -7.60 1.77
N VAL A 219 11.29 -8.80 1.51
CA VAL A 219 10.56 -9.84 0.80
C VAL A 219 9.93 -10.81 1.79
N LEU A 220 8.61 -10.98 1.70
CA LEU A 220 7.85 -12.01 2.40
C LEU A 220 7.42 -13.11 1.42
N ARG A 221 7.47 -14.37 1.87
CA ARG A 221 6.96 -15.51 1.13
C ARG A 221 6.42 -16.57 2.10
N ASP A 222 5.23 -17.08 1.84
CA ASP A 222 4.60 -18.15 2.63
C ASP A 222 4.54 -17.82 4.14
N GLY A 223 4.27 -16.56 4.48
CA GLY A 223 4.22 -16.10 5.87
C GLY A 223 5.59 -15.96 6.55
N GLN A 224 6.69 -16.05 5.81
CA GLN A 224 8.05 -15.97 6.36
C GLN A 224 8.81 -14.77 5.77
N TRP A 225 9.73 -14.25 6.56
CA TRP A 225 10.74 -13.31 6.11
C TRP A 225 11.78 -14.04 5.27
N VAL A 226 12.03 -13.56 4.06
CA VAL A 226 13.04 -14.13 3.15
C VAL A 226 14.34 -13.35 3.22
N GLU A 227 14.26 -12.05 2.94
CA GLU A 227 15.42 -11.16 2.89
C GLU A 227 14.98 -9.70 3.05
N THR A 228 15.85 -8.88 3.64
CA THR A 228 15.75 -7.42 3.58
C THR A 228 17.01 -6.88 2.92
N MET A 229 16.86 -6.04 1.89
CA MET A 229 17.97 -5.50 1.13
C MET A 229 17.81 -3.99 0.90
N SER A 230 18.89 -3.28 0.59
CA SER A 230 18.83 -1.90 0.09
C SER A 230 18.21 -1.89 -1.30
N ALA A 231 17.36 -0.91 -1.61
CA ALA A 231 16.79 -0.74 -2.95
C ALA A 231 17.89 -0.51 -4.01
N GLU A 232 18.99 0.17 -3.65
CA GLU A 232 20.14 0.38 -4.54
C GLU A 232 20.80 -0.93 -5.01
N SER A 233 20.76 -1.98 -4.19
CA SER A 233 21.34 -3.29 -4.50
C SER A 233 20.35 -4.28 -5.10
N ALA A 234 19.07 -3.89 -5.19
CA ALA A 234 18.00 -4.74 -5.68
C ALA A 234 17.82 -4.59 -7.19
N THR A 235 17.43 -5.68 -7.85
CA THR A 235 16.99 -5.69 -9.24
C THR A 235 15.65 -6.40 -9.34
N VAL A 236 14.87 -6.11 -10.38
CA VAL A 236 13.57 -6.76 -10.60
C VAL A 236 13.71 -8.28 -10.59
N ASP A 237 14.70 -8.83 -11.31
CA ASP A 237 14.93 -10.28 -11.38
C ASP A 237 15.25 -10.90 -10.02
N ARG A 238 16.08 -10.21 -9.20
CA ARG A 238 16.39 -10.65 -7.85
C ARG A 238 15.15 -10.65 -6.96
N LEU A 239 14.33 -9.60 -7.03
CA LEU A 239 13.09 -9.52 -6.26
C LEU A 239 12.12 -10.64 -6.65
N ILE A 240 11.92 -10.89 -7.96
CA ILE A 240 11.08 -11.99 -8.46
C ILE A 240 11.60 -13.34 -7.96
N ALA A 241 12.90 -13.60 -8.11
CA ALA A 241 13.51 -14.85 -7.64
C ALA A 241 13.29 -15.09 -6.14
N ARG A 242 13.37 -14.04 -5.32
CA ARG A 242 13.11 -14.12 -3.88
C ARG A 242 11.64 -14.30 -3.53
N MET A 243 10.74 -13.64 -4.27
CA MET A 243 9.28 -13.75 -4.07
C MET A 243 8.78 -15.15 -4.43
N VAL A 244 9.18 -15.67 -5.61
CA VAL A 244 8.68 -16.95 -6.15
C VAL A 244 9.47 -18.15 -5.61
N GLY A 245 10.72 -17.92 -5.18
CA GLY A 245 11.60 -19.00 -4.66
C GLY A 245 12.18 -19.92 -5.73
N ARG A 246 12.08 -19.54 -7.00
CA ARG A 246 12.66 -20.24 -8.17
C ARG A 246 13.43 -19.24 -9.02
N GLU A 247 14.48 -19.69 -9.69
CA GLU A 247 15.17 -18.86 -10.67
C GLU A 247 14.23 -18.52 -11.84
N VAL A 248 14.27 -17.27 -12.29
CA VAL A 248 13.39 -16.74 -13.34
C VAL A 248 13.52 -17.54 -14.66
N ASP A 249 14.69 -18.08 -14.92
CA ASP A 249 14.96 -18.92 -16.11
C ASP A 249 14.07 -20.17 -16.22
N THR A 250 13.49 -20.62 -15.09
CA THR A 250 12.57 -21.77 -15.11
C THR A 250 11.12 -21.39 -15.38
N LEU A 251 10.75 -20.11 -15.17
CA LEU A 251 9.39 -19.61 -15.39
C LEU A 251 9.14 -19.22 -16.85
N PHE A 252 10.17 -18.77 -17.56
CA PHE A 252 10.11 -18.30 -18.95
C PHE A 252 10.84 -19.21 -19.92
N ARG A 253 10.92 -20.52 -19.66
CA ARG A 253 11.32 -21.42 -20.74
C ARG A 253 10.31 -21.27 -21.86
N PRO A 254 10.73 -20.88 -23.09
CA PRO A 254 9.87 -21.01 -24.24
C PRO A 254 9.47 -22.48 -24.28
N GLN A 255 8.24 -22.79 -24.00
CA GLN A 255 7.70 -24.10 -24.22
C GLN A 255 7.95 -24.38 -25.71
N GLY A 256 8.50 -25.54 -26.03
CA GLY A 256 9.03 -25.99 -27.30
C GLY A 256 8.29 -25.53 -28.56
N ALA A 257 8.79 -25.90 -29.73
CA ALA A 257 8.32 -25.45 -31.02
C ALA A 257 6.82 -25.18 -31.07
N SER A 258 6.44 -23.97 -31.56
CA SER A 258 5.04 -23.54 -31.71
C SER A 258 4.16 -24.69 -32.20
N THR A 259 3.16 -25.06 -31.39
CA THR A 259 2.16 -26.08 -31.74
C THR A 259 0.98 -25.48 -32.52
N VAL A 260 1.07 -24.22 -32.91
CA VAL A 260 0.02 -23.51 -33.64
C VAL A 260 -0.25 -24.23 -34.96
N GLN A 261 -1.48 -24.68 -35.13
CA GLN A 261 -1.95 -25.35 -36.36
C GLN A 261 -2.59 -24.31 -37.26
N THR A 262 -2.71 -24.65 -38.56
CA THR A 262 -3.41 -23.81 -39.55
C THR A 262 -4.93 -23.80 -39.36
N GLN A 263 -5.45 -24.74 -38.58
CA GLN A 263 -6.89 -24.85 -38.28
C GLN A 263 -7.35 -23.73 -37.36
N ILE A 264 -8.33 -22.96 -37.77
CA ILE A 264 -9.01 -21.96 -36.94
C ILE A 264 -9.91 -22.69 -35.97
N SER A 265 -9.66 -22.48 -34.66
CA SER A 265 -10.49 -23.03 -33.56
C SER A 265 -11.58 -22.06 -33.11
N PHE A 266 -11.34 -20.78 -33.28
CA PHE A 266 -12.29 -19.74 -32.88
C PHE A 266 -12.11 -18.51 -33.77
N GLU A 267 -13.22 -17.95 -34.28
CA GLU A 267 -13.21 -16.74 -35.10
C GLU A 267 -14.30 -15.77 -34.62
N VAL A 268 -13.92 -14.53 -34.48
CA VAL A 268 -14.86 -13.40 -34.21
C VAL A 268 -14.83 -12.53 -35.46
N LYS A 269 -15.99 -12.15 -35.98
CA LYS A 269 -16.16 -11.27 -37.14
C LYS A 269 -17.07 -10.10 -36.78
N GLU A 270 -16.58 -8.88 -36.99
CA GLU A 270 -17.35 -7.64 -36.93
C GLU A 270 -18.18 -7.49 -35.65
N LEU A 271 -17.63 -7.98 -34.50
CA LEU A 271 -18.29 -7.89 -33.21
C LEU A 271 -18.37 -6.43 -32.78
N SER A 272 -19.59 -5.93 -32.68
CA SER A 272 -19.84 -4.59 -32.17
C SER A 272 -20.83 -4.64 -30.98
N SER A 273 -20.58 -3.80 -29.98
CA SER A 273 -21.46 -3.63 -28.81
C SER A 273 -21.78 -2.14 -28.65
N THR A 274 -22.96 -1.84 -28.15
CA THR A 274 -23.55 -0.50 -28.08
C THR A 274 -22.73 0.53 -27.30
N ALA A 275 -21.73 0.13 -26.51
CA ALA A 275 -21.00 1.04 -25.65
C ALA A 275 -19.49 1.11 -25.93
N LEU A 276 -18.79 0.03 -26.25
CA LEU A 276 -17.31 -0.02 -26.18
C LEU A 276 -16.60 -0.77 -27.32
N LEU A 277 -17.27 -1.67 -28.03
CA LEU A 277 -16.65 -2.48 -29.08
C LEU A 277 -17.17 -2.07 -30.47
N ARG A 278 -16.26 -1.81 -31.42
CA ARG A 278 -16.61 -1.50 -32.81
C ARG A 278 -15.79 -2.39 -33.74
N ASP A 279 -16.48 -3.19 -34.55
CA ASP A 279 -15.93 -4.01 -35.65
C ASP A 279 -14.73 -4.88 -35.23
N LEU A 280 -14.77 -5.45 -34.01
CA LEU A 280 -13.71 -6.31 -33.52
C LEU A 280 -13.73 -7.63 -34.29
N SER A 281 -12.63 -7.95 -34.94
CA SER A 281 -12.44 -9.20 -35.65
C SER A 281 -11.09 -9.81 -35.30
N PHE A 282 -11.06 -11.11 -34.95
CA PHE A 282 -9.83 -11.85 -34.68
C PHE A 282 -10.06 -13.35 -34.84
N LYS A 283 -8.96 -14.09 -35.01
CA LYS A 283 -8.95 -15.56 -35.15
C LYS A 283 -8.00 -16.15 -34.12
N VAL A 284 -8.34 -17.31 -33.61
CA VAL A 284 -7.47 -18.13 -32.76
C VAL A 284 -7.30 -19.50 -33.43
N HIS A 285 -6.06 -19.89 -33.64
CA HIS A 285 -5.72 -21.17 -34.23
C HIS A 285 -5.58 -22.27 -33.16
N ALA A 286 -5.72 -23.53 -33.57
CA ALA A 286 -5.50 -24.65 -32.67
C ALA A 286 -4.05 -24.63 -32.13
N GLY A 287 -3.90 -24.75 -30.83
CA GLY A 287 -2.58 -24.68 -30.16
C GLY A 287 -1.99 -23.28 -30.02
N GLU A 288 -2.77 -22.21 -30.32
CA GLU A 288 -2.38 -20.81 -30.18
C GLU A 288 -2.85 -20.26 -28.86
N VAL A 289 -2.03 -19.40 -28.24
CA VAL A 289 -2.39 -18.57 -27.07
C VAL A 289 -2.44 -17.12 -27.52
N VAL A 290 -3.62 -16.51 -27.45
CA VAL A 290 -3.83 -15.11 -27.84
C VAL A 290 -4.07 -14.29 -26.57
N GLY A 291 -3.28 -13.23 -26.37
CA GLY A 291 -3.51 -12.23 -25.34
C GLY A 291 -4.45 -11.13 -25.85
N VAL A 292 -5.44 -10.75 -25.05
CA VAL A 292 -6.31 -9.59 -25.30
C VAL A 292 -6.00 -8.56 -24.23
N ALA A 293 -5.64 -7.35 -24.63
CA ALA A 293 -5.29 -6.24 -23.74
C ALA A 293 -6.22 -5.04 -23.97
#